data_a978cdf698b153db574cfd3e99d83b72
#
_entry.id   a978cdf698b153db574cfd3e99d83b72
#
_cell.length_a   1.000
_cell.length_b   1.000
_cell.length_c   1.000
_cell.angle_alpha   90.00
_cell.angle_beta   90.00
_cell.angle_gamma   90.00
#
_symmetry.space_group_name_H-M   'P 1'
#
loop_
_entity.id
_entity.type
_entity.pdbx_description
1 polymer ?
#
loop_
_entity_poly.entity_id
_entity_poly.type
_entity_poly.pdbx_seq_one_letter_code
_entity_poly.pdbx_strand_id
1 'polypeptide(L)'
;MKWKDKCFDALDEAGMFENSGHRTRFKELTDCYCNYPFFTRGLCKCMYLSAWDEEHFCILLGTLADMTAGREQNTDEMRSKGECIAEEQGSDEYYAYELSVSFLDGRHFHLDDSVELSPEMHHIISRALKAAEIIDQV
;
A
#
# COMPACT_ATOMS: atom_id res chain seq x y z
N MET A 1 14.19 1.74 -19.08
CA MET A 1 13.50 1.02 -17.99
C MET A 1 12.36 1.88 -17.46
N LYS A 2 11.18 1.29 -17.31
CA LYS A 2 10.01 1.99 -16.76
C LYS A 2 10.25 2.32 -15.29
N TRP A 3 9.61 3.40 -14.82
CA TRP A 3 9.74 3.82 -13.43
C TRP A 3 9.34 2.72 -12.44
N LYS A 4 8.28 1.95 -12.75
CA LYS A 4 7.85 0.84 -11.90
C LYS A 4 8.95 -0.21 -11.69
N ASP A 5 9.72 -0.48 -12.74
CA ASP A 5 10.81 -1.46 -12.66
C ASP A 5 11.99 -0.93 -11.85
N LYS A 6 12.30 0.36 -11.99
CA LYS A 6 13.31 1.02 -11.16
C LYS A 6 12.93 0.99 -9.69
N CYS A 7 11.65 1.24 -9.42
CA CYS A 7 11.10 1.21 -8.07
C CYS A 7 11.18 -0.19 -7.47
N PHE A 8 10.76 -1.20 -8.24
CA PHE A 8 10.83 -2.59 -7.80
C PHE A 8 12.28 -3.00 -7.49
N ASP A 9 13.20 -2.69 -8.40
CA ASP A 9 14.61 -3.03 -8.22
C ASP A 9 15.21 -2.35 -7.00
N ALA A 10 14.89 -1.08 -6.76
CA ALA A 10 15.37 -0.34 -5.60
C ALA A 10 14.87 -0.95 -4.29
N LEU A 11 13.59 -1.33 -4.24
CA LEU A 11 13.01 -1.97 -3.08
C LEU A 11 13.60 -3.36 -2.83
N ASP A 12 13.80 -4.12 -3.90
CA ASP A 12 14.37 -5.46 -3.82
C ASP A 12 15.83 -5.42 -3.33
N GLU A 13 16.64 -4.52 -3.88
CA GLU A 13 18.04 -4.32 -3.46
C GLU A 13 18.15 -3.89 -2.00
N ALA A 14 17.20 -3.08 -1.53
CA ALA A 14 17.17 -2.62 -0.14
C ALA A 14 16.59 -3.67 0.82
N GLY A 15 16.16 -4.83 0.33
CA GLY A 15 15.60 -5.88 1.15
C GLY A 15 14.27 -5.50 1.78
N MET A 16 13.45 -4.72 1.07
CA MET A 16 12.20 -4.18 1.62
C MET A 16 11.03 -5.16 1.58
N PHE A 17 11.12 -6.23 0.82
CA PHE A 17 10.04 -7.23 0.78
C PHE A 17 10.16 -8.21 1.94
N GLU A 18 9.06 -8.43 2.64
CA GLU A 18 9.01 -9.28 3.84
C GLU A 18 9.24 -10.76 3.51
N ASN A 19 8.74 -11.19 2.36
CA ASN A 19 8.84 -12.57 1.90
C ASN A 19 8.57 -12.61 0.39
N SER A 20 8.66 -13.80 -0.20
CA SER A 20 8.43 -13.97 -1.64
C SER A 20 6.99 -13.63 -2.04
N GLY A 21 6.02 -13.88 -1.16
CA GLY A 21 4.61 -13.52 -1.39
C GLY A 21 4.42 -12.01 -1.51
N HIS A 22 5.00 -11.25 -0.59
CA HIS A 22 4.98 -9.78 -0.61
C HIS A 22 5.56 -9.25 -1.92
N ARG A 23 6.73 -9.74 -2.29
CA ARG A 23 7.42 -9.37 -3.53
C ARG A 23 6.58 -9.66 -4.76
N THR A 24 6.00 -10.85 -4.84
CA THR A 24 5.19 -11.29 -5.98
C THR A 24 3.91 -10.46 -6.11
N ARG A 25 3.21 -10.21 -5.00
CA ARG A 25 1.97 -9.42 -5.02
C ARG A 25 2.22 -7.97 -5.42
N PHE A 26 3.30 -7.37 -4.91
CA PHE A 26 3.67 -6.00 -5.31
C PHE A 26 3.96 -5.92 -6.81
N LYS A 27 4.75 -6.87 -7.33
CA LYS A 27 5.07 -6.93 -8.75
C LYS A 27 3.82 -7.08 -9.60
N GLU A 28 2.91 -7.95 -9.19
CA GLU A 28 1.64 -8.16 -9.89
C GLU A 28 0.81 -6.88 -9.98
N LEU A 29 0.67 -6.16 -8.87
CA LEU A 29 -0.06 -4.89 -8.85
C LEU A 29 0.57 -3.86 -9.80
N THR A 30 1.88 -3.67 -9.73
CA THR A 30 2.55 -2.68 -10.56
C THR A 30 2.56 -3.07 -12.03
N ASP A 31 2.73 -4.35 -12.35
CA ASP A 31 2.70 -4.81 -13.73
C ASP A 31 1.32 -4.63 -14.36
N CYS A 32 0.26 -4.90 -13.60
CA CYS A 32 -1.11 -4.78 -14.09
C CYS A 32 -1.58 -3.33 -14.26
N TYR A 33 -1.15 -2.41 -13.40
CA TYR A 33 -1.77 -1.08 -13.33
C TYR A 33 -0.84 0.09 -13.62
N CYS A 34 0.42 -0.14 -13.98
CA CYS A 34 1.40 0.94 -14.19
C CYS A 34 1.08 1.87 -15.37
N ASN A 35 0.24 1.43 -16.30
CA ASN A 35 -0.11 2.21 -17.49
C ASN A 35 -1.39 3.05 -17.34
N TYR A 36 -2.06 2.94 -16.21
CA TYR A 36 -3.29 3.68 -15.97
C TYR A 36 -3.00 5.07 -15.38
N PRO A 37 -3.84 6.09 -15.71
CA PRO A 37 -3.60 7.45 -15.22
C PRO A 37 -3.59 7.61 -13.72
N PHE A 38 -4.27 6.71 -12.98
CA PHE A 38 -4.30 6.77 -11.53
C PHE A 38 -3.04 6.18 -10.88
N PHE A 39 -2.12 5.61 -11.65
CA PHE A 39 -0.88 5.08 -11.09
C PHE A 39 0.07 6.22 -10.73
N THR A 40 0.19 6.48 -9.44
CA THR A 40 1.00 7.56 -8.86
C THR A 40 2.00 6.97 -7.87
N ARG A 41 2.93 7.80 -7.40
CA ARG A 41 3.84 7.39 -6.32
C ARG A 41 3.07 7.00 -5.06
N GLY A 42 2.03 7.77 -4.72
CA GLY A 42 1.18 7.46 -3.57
C GLY A 42 0.52 6.11 -3.69
N LEU A 43 -0.04 5.81 -4.86
CA LEU A 43 -0.64 4.49 -5.09
C LEU A 43 0.41 3.38 -5.05
N CYS A 44 1.60 3.62 -5.58
CA CYS A 44 2.70 2.65 -5.52
C CYS A 44 3.06 2.32 -4.06
N LYS A 45 3.10 3.32 -3.19
CA LYS A 45 3.31 3.13 -1.74
C LYS A 45 2.20 2.28 -1.12
N CYS A 46 0.94 2.53 -1.51
CA CYS A 46 -0.20 1.72 -1.07
C CYS A 46 -0.09 0.28 -1.57
N MET A 47 0.38 0.08 -2.79
CA MET A 47 0.61 -1.26 -3.35
C MET A 47 1.65 -2.03 -2.53
N TYR A 48 2.73 -1.35 -2.11
CA TYR A 48 3.73 -1.96 -1.24
C TYR A 48 3.12 -2.38 0.10
N LEU A 49 2.40 -1.47 0.74
CA LEU A 49 1.79 -1.74 2.04
C LEU A 49 0.73 -2.85 1.94
N SER A 50 -0.16 -2.77 0.95
CA SER A 50 -1.24 -3.74 0.80
C SER A 50 -0.75 -5.14 0.41
N ALA A 51 0.38 -5.22 -0.27
CA ALA A 51 0.92 -6.49 -0.76
C ALA A 51 1.51 -7.37 0.35
N TRP A 52 1.72 -6.85 1.57
CA TRP A 52 2.24 -7.66 2.70
C TRP A 52 1.27 -8.76 3.13
N ASP A 53 -0.03 -8.59 2.85
CA ASP A 53 -1.10 -9.45 3.34
C ASP A 53 -2.11 -9.71 2.23
N GLU A 54 -2.58 -10.96 2.09
CA GLU A 54 -3.52 -11.34 1.03
C GLU A 54 -4.84 -10.60 1.10
N GLU A 55 -5.38 -10.37 2.30
CA GLU A 55 -6.66 -9.69 2.47
C GLU A 55 -6.58 -8.25 1.96
N HIS A 56 -5.54 -7.52 2.38
CA HIS A 56 -5.33 -6.14 1.93
C HIS A 56 -5.05 -6.07 0.43
N PHE A 57 -4.27 -7.03 -0.08
CA PHE A 57 -4.01 -7.16 -1.51
C PHE A 57 -5.30 -7.33 -2.31
N CYS A 58 -6.20 -8.21 -1.87
CA CYS A 58 -7.46 -8.46 -2.56
C CYS A 58 -8.39 -7.23 -2.55
N ILE A 59 -8.42 -6.48 -1.45
CA ILE A 59 -9.20 -5.25 -1.36
C ILE A 59 -8.71 -4.23 -2.37
N LEU A 60 -7.40 -3.99 -2.40
CA LEU A 60 -6.82 -3.04 -3.34
C LEU A 60 -7.01 -3.50 -4.78
N LEU A 61 -6.76 -4.77 -5.07
CA LEU A 61 -6.93 -5.33 -6.42
C LEU A 61 -8.37 -5.17 -6.91
N GLY A 62 -9.36 -5.47 -6.06
CA GLY A 62 -10.78 -5.30 -6.39
C GLY A 62 -11.12 -3.85 -6.70
N THR A 63 -10.60 -2.92 -5.90
CA THR A 63 -10.83 -1.49 -6.12
C THR A 63 -10.22 -1.02 -7.44
N LEU A 64 -8.98 -1.44 -7.73
CA LEU A 64 -8.31 -1.08 -8.98
C LEU A 64 -9.03 -1.67 -10.19
N ALA A 65 -9.54 -2.88 -10.08
CA ALA A 65 -10.35 -3.50 -11.14
C ALA A 65 -11.63 -2.70 -11.40
N ASP A 66 -12.30 -2.21 -10.35
CA ASP A 66 -13.49 -1.37 -10.51
C ASP A 66 -13.16 -0.02 -11.15
N MET A 67 -12.01 0.58 -10.81
CA MET A 67 -11.56 1.82 -11.42
C MET A 67 -11.27 1.65 -12.91
N THR A 68 -10.63 0.55 -13.30
CA THR A 68 -10.33 0.28 -14.72
C THR A 68 -11.58 -0.02 -15.53
N ALA A 69 -12.61 -0.61 -14.90
CA ALA A 69 -13.88 -0.88 -15.55
C ALA A 69 -14.83 0.33 -15.59
N GLY A 70 -14.41 1.46 -15.02
CA GLY A 70 -15.22 2.68 -14.99
C GLY A 70 -16.36 2.64 -13.94
N ARG A 71 -16.38 1.63 -13.08
CA ARG A 71 -17.38 1.53 -12.00
C ARG A 71 -17.05 2.40 -10.81
N GLU A 72 -15.77 2.73 -10.65
CA GLU A 72 -15.28 3.60 -9.60
C GLU A 72 -14.32 4.62 -10.19
N GLN A 73 -14.52 5.91 -9.89
CA GLN A 73 -13.73 6.99 -10.44
C GLN A 73 -12.55 7.40 -9.57
N ASN A 74 -12.52 6.94 -8.32
CA ASN A 74 -11.51 7.33 -7.33
C ASN A 74 -11.31 6.21 -6.30
N THR A 75 -10.64 6.50 -5.19
CA THR A 75 -10.29 5.52 -4.17
C THR A 75 -11.32 5.41 -3.03
N ASP A 76 -12.53 5.97 -3.19
CA ASP A 76 -13.53 5.99 -2.13
C ASP A 76 -13.99 4.58 -1.72
N GLU A 77 -14.15 3.68 -2.68
CA GLU A 77 -14.52 2.29 -2.38
C GLU A 77 -13.43 1.60 -1.57
N MET A 78 -12.16 1.80 -1.92
CA MET A 78 -11.03 1.26 -1.16
C MET A 78 -11.04 1.80 0.27
N ARG A 79 -11.30 3.10 0.44
CA ARG A 79 -11.37 3.74 1.75
C ARG A 79 -12.52 3.15 2.57
N SER A 80 -13.68 2.95 1.97
CA SER A 80 -14.83 2.37 2.66
C SER A 80 -14.56 0.95 3.13
N LYS A 81 -13.95 0.13 2.28
CA LYS A 81 -13.59 -1.25 2.63
C LYS A 81 -12.53 -1.30 3.71
N GLY A 82 -11.50 -0.43 3.61
CA GLY A 82 -10.46 -0.33 4.61
C GLY A 82 -11.01 0.13 5.96
N GLU A 83 -11.93 1.08 5.97
CA GLU A 83 -12.60 1.56 7.18
C GLU A 83 -13.40 0.46 7.85
N CYS A 84 -14.13 -0.35 7.09
CA CYS A 84 -14.87 -1.50 7.62
C CYS A 84 -13.92 -2.52 8.26
N ILE A 85 -12.80 -2.82 7.62
CA ILE A 85 -11.81 -3.73 8.18
C ILE A 85 -11.20 -3.15 9.47
N ALA A 86 -10.89 -1.87 9.47
CA ALA A 86 -10.34 -1.19 10.64
C ALA A 86 -11.28 -1.24 11.82
N GLU A 87 -12.58 -1.05 11.60
CA GLU A 87 -13.61 -1.15 12.65
C GLU A 87 -13.73 -2.56 13.21
N GLU A 88 -13.65 -3.59 12.34
CA GLU A 88 -13.79 -4.99 12.73
C GLU A 88 -12.56 -5.55 13.45
N GLN A 89 -11.37 -5.13 13.04
CA GLN A 89 -10.12 -5.74 13.51
C GLN A 89 -9.35 -4.93 14.53
N GLY A 90 -9.83 -3.74 14.88
CA GLY A 90 -9.25 -2.93 15.95
C GLY A 90 -8.10 -2.03 15.52
N SER A 91 -7.24 -1.65 16.49
CA SER A 91 -6.24 -0.58 16.33
C SER A 91 -5.21 -0.81 15.24
N ASP A 92 -4.77 -2.07 15.07
CA ASP A 92 -3.75 -2.41 14.07
C ASP A 92 -4.26 -2.08 12.66
N GLU A 93 -5.47 -2.52 12.34
CA GLU A 93 -6.09 -2.29 11.04
C GLU A 93 -6.40 -0.82 10.82
N TYR A 94 -6.80 -0.12 11.88
CA TYR A 94 -7.05 1.30 11.81
C TYR A 94 -5.80 2.07 11.37
N TYR A 95 -4.63 1.74 11.94
CA TYR A 95 -3.39 2.42 11.58
C TYR A 95 -2.88 2.03 10.20
N ALA A 96 -3.09 0.80 9.76
CA ALA A 96 -2.79 0.41 8.39
C ALA A 96 -3.65 1.20 7.39
N TYR A 97 -4.94 1.35 7.70
CA TYR A 97 -5.87 2.16 6.90
C TYR A 97 -5.43 3.63 6.86
N GLU A 98 -5.11 4.22 8.02
CA GLU A 98 -4.67 5.63 8.10
C GLU A 98 -3.40 5.87 7.29
N LEU A 99 -2.45 4.94 7.33
CA LEU A 99 -1.23 5.04 6.54
C LEU A 99 -1.54 4.96 5.04
N SER A 100 -2.42 4.07 4.63
CA SER A 100 -2.84 3.94 3.23
C SER A 100 -3.47 5.24 2.71
N VAL A 101 -4.37 5.83 3.48
CA VAL A 101 -5.01 7.12 3.14
C VAL A 101 -3.97 8.23 3.07
N SER A 102 -3.03 8.26 4.00
CA SER A 102 -1.93 9.22 4.01
C SER A 102 -1.11 9.15 2.72
N PHE A 103 -0.77 7.95 2.27
CA PHE A 103 -0.04 7.74 1.02
C PHE A 103 -0.82 8.25 -0.18
N LEU A 104 -2.11 7.91 -0.26
CA LEU A 104 -2.96 8.30 -1.40
C LEU A 104 -3.18 9.80 -1.48
N ASP A 105 -3.36 10.46 -0.34
CA ASP A 105 -3.66 11.89 -0.27
C ASP A 105 -2.41 12.77 -0.17
N GLY A 106 -1.23 12.16 -0.01
CA GLY A 106 0.02 12.90 0.18
C GLY A 106 0.12 13.57 1.54
N ARG A 107 -0.68 13.13 2.52
CA ARG A 107 -0.66 13.70 3.87
C ARG A 107 0.45 13.10 4.71
N HIS A 108 0.93 13.87 5.68
CA HIS A 108 1.91 13.37 6.62
C HIS A 108 1.28 12.34 7.56
N PHE A 109 1.96 11.20 7.72
CA PHE A 109 1.57 10.17 8.67
C PHE A 109 2.48 10.26 9.89
N HIS A 110 1.88 10.23 11.07
CA HIS A 110 2.63 10.22 12.31
C HIS A 110 2.16 9.05 13.18
N LEU A 111 3.10 8.19 13.57
CA LEU A 111 2.82 7.10 14.49
C LEU A 111 2.97 7.64 15.92
N ASP A 112 1.88 7.65 16.66
CA ASP A 112 1.86 8.11 18.04
C ASP A 112 2.45 7.03 18.94
N ASP A 113 3.45 7.39 19.75
CA ASP A 113 4.12 6.47 20.68
C ASP A 113 3.18 5.92 21.75
N SER A 114 2.06 6.60 22.02
CA SER A 114 1.06 6.13 22.99
C SER A 114 0.18 5.00 22.46
N VAL A 115 0.28 4.70 21.15
CA VAL A 115 -0.56 3.68 20.52
C VAL A 115 0.07 2.31 20.68
N GLU A 116 -0.73 1.35 21.14
CA GLU A 116 -0.31 -0.05 21.21
C GLU A 116 -0.63 -0.75 19.90
N LEU A 117 0.41 -1.09 19.15
CA LEU A 117 0.31 -1.91 17.95
C LEU A 117 0.93 -3.27 18.21
N SER A 118 0.45 -4.31 17.53
CA SER A 118 1.14 -5.60 17.55
C SER A 118 2.57 -5.42 17.01
N PRO A 119 3.54 -6.23 17.44
CA PRO A 119 4.89 -6.18 16.88
C PRO A 119 4.91 -6.33 15.36
N GLU A 120 4.06 -7.17 14.80
CA GLU A 120 3.95 -7.36 13.37
C GLU A 120 3.49 -6.08 12.67
N MET A 121 2.42 -5.46 13.16
CA MET A 121 1.89 -4.24 12.55
C MET A 121 2.88 -3.08 12.68
N HIS A 122 3.54 -2.94 13.83
CA HIS A 122 4.57 -1.93 14.03
C HIS A 122 5.71 -2.12 13.02
N HIS A 123 6.14 -3.36 12.80
CA HIS A 123 7.17 -3.69 11.83
C HIS A 123 6.74 -3.31 10.41
N ILE A 124 5.53 -3.71 10.01
CA ILE A 124 5.00 -3.45 8.66
C ILE A 124 4.87 -1.95 8.39
N ILE A 125 4.33 -1.19 9.35
CA ILE A 125 4.20 0.27 9.22
C ILE A 125 5.58 0.91 9.09
N SER A 126 6.53 0.54 9.92
CA SER A 126 7.89 1.06 9.88
C SER A 126 8.57 0.76 8.53
N ARG A 127 8.39 -0.44 8.02
CA ARG A 127 8.92 -0.84 6.71
C ARG A 127 8.24 -0.07 5.59
N ALA A 128 6.94 0.13 5.65
CA ALA A 128 6.19 0.88 4.64
C ALA A 128 6.64 2.33 4.57
N LEU A 129 6.90 2.96 5.71
CA LEU A 129 7.41 4.34 5.75
C LEU A 129 8.80 4.42 5.12
N LYS A 130 9.66 3.46 5.39
CA LYS A 130 11.00 3.41 4.79
C LYS A 130 10.92 3.14 3.28
N ALA A 131 10.07 2.21 2.87
CA ALA A 131 9.85 1.93 1.45
C ALA A 131 9.31 3.17 0.72
N ALA A 132 8.44 3.95 1.36
CA ALA A 132 7.90 5.18 0.80
C ALA A 132 9.03 6.18 0.50
N GLU A 133 10.02 6.31 1.37
CA GLU A 133 11.18 7.17 1.13
C GLU A 133 11.98 6.69 -0.10
N ILE A 134 12.16 5.40 -0.25
CA ILE A 134 12.85 4.81 -1.41
C ILE A 134 12.06 5.10 -2.69
N ILE A 135 10.75 4.92 -2.66
CA ILE A 135 9.87 5.19 -3.81
C ILE A 135 9.95 6.66 -4.23
N ASP A 136 10.01 7.58 -3.27
CA ASP A 136 10.12 9.01 -3.56
C ASP A 136 11.46 9.40 -4.20
N GLN A 137 12.49 8.61 -4.00
CA GLN A 137 13.84 8.89 -4.52
C GLN A 137 14.09 8.27 -5.90
N VAL A 138 13.23 7.40 -6.37
CA VAL A 138 13.39 6.72 -7.66
C VAL A 138 13.06 7.59 -8.86
#